data_e60302319211093e748b09443ea485d8
#
_entry.id   e60302319211093e748b09443ea485d8
#
_cell.length_a   1.000
_cell.length_b   1.000
_cell.length_c   1.000
_cell.angle_alpha   90.00
_cell.angle_beta   90.00
_cell.angle_gamma   90.00
#
_symmetry.space_group_name_H-M   'P 1'
#
loop_
_entity.id
_entity.type
_entity.pdbx_description
1 polymer ?
#
loop_
_entity_poly.entity_id
_entity_poly.type
_entity_poly.pdbx_seq_one_letter_code
_entity_poly.pdbx_strand_id
1 'polypeptide(L)'
;MKKYASILAVLVLLLGFAALSYAAPAEIPSDTTAVIAKGKTQITLGGDLRFRGFHGKNLKVKANDTYTDSEAYYDYRVRLSLEAKVSPNTTGFVELESGTFTADNVTWGSQNGGARGFYDLGNTKESNVTIRQAWIQYQGTGLLGVPAGIKVGRQLLKLGYGIFYDHTYFGDDAIVVFVQPMKELTLAAFTIKWSEGRRDLNDDSTGYGILAAYAGKGFGLSADISHLDHQNIGNSGWAGTFPDIHFWNFGLRGNVDDIAGTGLNFKADVEFQTGKTKDLSPEIKFRGFAAMAGLDYKFKTVPLSLTLEYAIGSGDKASTGNKLENFITALGQEQHYTFVYEFLTPSACSGLFYGNNRTGICNTQYVKFGGAYDITKDLKAELYGYWLRTHRAVAINSSSATPDKDLGWEVDAKVTYKIDKGLTYWIEGGYFWPGDAYKLRSGKDADDAWAVRHGIQLKF
;
A
#
# COMPACT_ATOMS: atom_id res chain seq x y z
N MET A 1 -15.51 -29.78 -8.51
CA MET A 1 -14.38 -30.35 -9.27
C MET A 1 -13.64 -29.28 -10.11
N LYS A 2 -14.34 -28.38 -10.82
CA LYS A 2 -13.68 -27.31 -11.59
C LYS A 2 -12.81 -26.35 -10.73
N LYS A 3 -13.24 -25.99 -9.52
CA LYS A 3 -12.50 -25.10 -8.59
C LYS A 3 -11.14 -25.67 -8.16
N TYR A 4 -11.06 -26.99 -7.95
CA TYR A 4 -9.79 -27.63 -7.54
C TYR A 4 -8.82 -27.82 -8.70
N ALA A 5 -9.33 -27.98 -9.93
CA ALA A 5 -8.50 -28.08 -11.13
C ALA A 5 -7.76 -26.77 -11.43
N SER A 6 -8.38 -25.61 -11.17
CA SER A 6 -7.75 -24.30 -11.35
C SER A 6 -6.63 -24.04 -10.34
N ILE A 7 -6.82 -24.44 -9.08
CA ILE A 7 -5.78 -24.35 -8.02
C ILE A 7 -4.58 -25.23 -8.40
N LEU A 8 -4.85 -26.46 -8.86
CA LEU A 8 -3.80 -27.38 -9.27
C LEU A 8 -3.04 -26.87 -10.51
N ALA A 9 -3.74 -26.24 -11.45
CA ALA A 9 -3.11 -25.65 -12.65
C ALA A 9 -2.19 -24.47 -12.31
N VAL A 10 -2.56 -23.60 -11.37
CA VAL A 10 -1.72 -22.49 -10.88
C VAL A 10 -0.49 -23.04 -10.15
N LEU A 11 -0.66 -24.06 -9.30
CA LEU A 11 0.44 -24.72 -8.60
C LEU A 11 1.41 -25.43 -9.58
N VAL A 12 0.90 -26.12 -10.61
CA VAL A 12 1.72 -26.80 -11.61
C VAL A 12 2.46 -25.80 -12.51
N LEU A 13 1.85 -24.66 -12.85
CA LEU A 13 2.51 -23.57 -13.59
C LEU A 13 3.67 -22.97 -12.78
N LEU A 14 3.46 -22.70 -11.50
CA LEU A 14 4.48 -22.15 -10.61
C LEU A 14 5.65 -23.12 -10.38
N LEU A 15 5.37 -24.42 -10.27
CA LEU A 15 6.41 -25.46 -10.09
C LEU A 15 7.15 -25.80 -11.39
N GLY A 16 6.49 -25.69 -12.56
CA GLY A 16 7.09 -25.96 -13.86
C GLY A 16 8.15 -24.94 -14.28
N PHE A 17 8.01 -23.68 -13.86
CA PHE A 17 9.00 -22.63 -14.15
C PHE A 17 10.24 -22.69 -13.23
N ALA A 18 10.11 -23.24 -12.04
CA ALA A 18 11.26 -23.40 -11.13
C ALA A 18 12.33 -24.38 -11.64
N ALA A 19 11.99 -25.23 -12.64
CA ALA A 19 12.89 -26.25 -13.19
C ALA A 19 13.77 -25.75 -14.36
N LEU A 20 13.60 -24.52 -14.86
CA LEU A 20 14.24 -24.06 -16.10
C LEU A 20 15.38 -23.04 -15.93
N SER A 21 15.80 -22.68 -14.72
CA SER A 21 16.81 -21.63 -14.54
C SER A 21 18.10 -22.15 -13.89
N TYR A 22 18.87 -22.90 -14.64
CA TYR A 22 20.31 -23.03 -14.40
C TYR A 22 21.08 -22.17 -15.41
N ALA A 23 21.15 -20.88 -15.18
CA ALA A 23 22.15 -20.03 -15.79
C ALA A 23 23.22 -19.74 -14.72
N ALA A 24 24.49 -19.97 -15.06
CA ALA A 24 25.60 -19.66 -14.20
C ALA A 24 25.61 -18.14 -13.89
N PRO A 25 25.84 -17.71 -12.64
CA PRO A 25 25.87 -16.31 -12.29
C PRO A 25 27.02 -15.58 -13.02
N ALA A 26 26.72 -14.48 -13.66
CA ALA A 26 27.76 -13.54 -14.10
C ALA A 26 28.39 -12.88 -12.85
N GLU A 27 29.69 -12.95 -12.71
CA GLU A 27 30.42 -12.24 -11.66
C GLU A 27 30.35 -10.73 -11.93
N ILE A 28 29.56 -10.02 -11.12
CA ILE A 28 29.52 -8.55 -11.09
C ILE A 28 30.29 -8.09 -9.86
N PRO A 29 31.19 -7.09 -9.98
CA PRO A 29 31.98 -6.60 -8.84
C PRO A 29 31.08 -6.10 -7.70
N SER A 30 31.45 -6.46 -6.48
CA SER A 30 30.61 -6.31 -5.27
C SER A 30 30.52 -4.89 -4.69
N ASP A 31 31.08 -3.87 -5.31
CA ASP A 31 31.20 -2.52 -4.77
C ASP A 31 30.62 -1.45 -5.72
N THR A 32 29.28 -1.49 -5.91
CA THR A 32 28.59 -0.52 -6.78
C THR A 32 27.92 0.64 -6.03
N THR A 33 28.24 0.85 -4.77
CA THR A 33 27.86 2.11 -4.10
C THR A 33 28.98 3.12 -4.33
N ALA A 34 28.79 4.02 -5.29
CA ALA A 34 29.74 5.11 -5.50
C ALA A 34 29.62 6.09 -4.34
N VAL A 35 30.54 6.02 -3.39
CA VAL A 35 30.70 7.00 -2.33
C VAL A 35 31.71 8.04 -2.80
N ILE A 36 31.22 9.24 -3.15
CA ILE A 36 32.07 10.37 -3.44
C ILE A 36 32.22 11.18 -2.15
N ALA A 37 33.36 11.12 -1.50
CA ALA A 37 33.65 11.93 -0.32
C ALA A 37 34.52 13.12 -0.72
N LYS A 38 34.05 14.36 -0.50
CA LYS A 38 34.85 15.56 -0.57
C LYS A 38 34.87 16.22 0.81
N GLY A 39 35.98 16.17 1.49
CA GLY A 39 36.07 16.63 2.87
C GLY A 39 35.33 15.70 3.83
N LYS A 40 34.40 16.25 4.65
CA LYS A 40 33.58 15.49 5.61
C LYS A 40 32.22 15.06 5.05
N THR A 41 31.86 15.47 3.83
CA THR A 41 30.57 15.14 3.21
C THR A 41 30.65 13.81 2.49
N GLN A 42 29.77 12.89 2.83
CA GLN A 42 29.60 11.60 2.15
C GLN A 42 28.36 11.69 1.24
N ILE A 43 28.54 11.34 -0.04
CA ILE A 43 27.42 11.22 -0.99
C ILE A 43 27.28 9.75 -1.37
N THR A 44 26.07 9.22 -1.19
CA THR A 44 25.69 7.84 -1.57
C THR A 44 24.70 7.92 -2.72
N LEU A 45 24.97 7.23 -3.81
CA LEU A 45 24.04 7.03 -4.92
C LEU A 45 23.37 5.67 -4.76
N GLY A 46 22.07 5.60 -5.01
CA GLY A 46 21.30 4.37 -5.00
C GLY A 46 20.33 4.33 -6.16
N GLY A 47 19.82 3.15 -6.47
CA GLY A 47 18.84 2.99 -7.51
C GLY A 47 17.98 1.74 -7.37
N ASP A 48 16.84 1.76 -8.07
CA ASP A 48 15.87 0.66 -8.17
C ASP A 48 15.36 0.62 -9.62
N LEU A 49 15.71 -0.42 -10.33
CA LEU A 49 15.23 -0.69 -11.69
C LEU A 49 14.33 -1.92 -11.64
N ARG A 50 13.08 -1.77 -12.04
CA ARG A 50 12.09 -2.86 -12.02
C ARG A 50 11.39 -2.97 -13.37
N PHE A 51 11.33 -4.18 -13.90
CA PHE A 51 10.61 -4.54 -15.12
C PHE A 51 9.59 -5.61 -14.78
N ARG A 52 8.34 -5.47 -15.27
CA ARG A 52 7.26 -6.41 -14.98
C ARG A 52 6.48 -6.77 -16.24
N GLY A 53 5.94 -7.99 -16.25
CA GLY A 53 4.85 -8.41 -17.12
C GLY A 53 3.61 -8.69 -16.25
N PHE A 54 2.45 -8.26 -16.71
CA PHE A 54 1.16 -8.48 -16.08
C PHE A 54 0.19 -9.09 -17.05
N HIS A 55 -0.61 -10.05 -16.58
CA HIS A 55 -1.75 -10.58 -17.30
C HIS A 55 -2.87 -10.89 -16.31
N GLY A 56 -4.07 -10.41 -16.59
CA GLY A 56 -5.23 -10.64 -15.74
C GLY A 56 -6.53 -10.70 -16.53
N LYS A 57 -7.55 -11.26 -15.91
CA LYS A 57 -8.87 -11.42 -16.49
C LYS A 57 -9.94 -11.16 -15.44
N ASN A 58 -11.03 -10.50 -15.86
CA ASN A 58 -12.19 -10.17 -15.03
C ASN A 58 -11.83 -9.27 -13.82
N LEU A 59 -10.90 -8.33 -14.00
CA LEU A 59 -10.39 -7.44 -12.95
C LEU A 59 -11.21 -6.15 -12.76
N LYS A 60 -12.34 -6.01 -13.46
CA LYS A 60 -13.23 -4.84 -13.35
C LYS A 60 -14.59 -5.26 -12.85
N VAL A 61 -15.17 -4.44 -11.97
CA VAL A 61 -16.56 -4.56 -11.56
C VAL A 61 -17.46 -4.38 -12.78
N LYS A 62 -18.37 -5.32 -13.03
CA LYS A 62 -19.19 -5.36 -14.24
C LYS A 62 -20.65 -5.09 -13.93
N ALA A 63 -21.24 -4.16 -14.68
CA ALA A 63 -22.70 -3.92 -14.62
C ALA A 63 -23.52 -4.90 -15.51
N ASN A 64 -22.91 -5.57 -16.48
CA ASN A 64 -23.58 -6.39 -17.49
C ASN A 64 -22.87 -7.72 -17.75
N ASP A 65 -23.64 -8.76 -18.10
CA ASP A 65 -23.21 -10.15 -18.36
C ASP A 65 -22.31 -10.30 -19.62
N THR A 66 -22.15 -9.27 -20.44
CA THR A 66 -21.55 -9.37 -21.78
C THR A 66 -20.10 -8.89 -21.88
N TYR A 67 -19.56 -8.37 -20.81
CA TYR A 67 -18.22 -7.77 -20.83
C TYR A 67 -17.19 -8.69 -20.18
N THR A 68 -16.32 -9.29 -20.99
CA THR A 68 -15.11 -9.94 -20.51
C THR A 68 -13.96 -8.97 -20.67
N ASP A 69 -13.26 -8.67 -19.58
CA ASP A 69 -12.01 -7.91 -19.64
C ASP A 69 -10.81 -8.85 -19.54
N SER A 70 -9.81 -8.58 -20.32
CA SER A 70 -8.50 -9.21 -20.24
C SER A 70 -7.46 -8.12 -20.43
N GLU A 71 -6.51 -8.06 -19.53
CA GLU A 71 -5.42 -7.10 -19.57
C GLU A 71 -4.09 -7.82 -19.66
N ALA A 72 -3.21 -7.39 -20.55
CA ALA A 72 -1.85 -7.87 -20.65
C ALA A 72 -0.94 -6.71 -21.04
N TYR A 73 0.10 -6.47 -20.23
CA TYR A 73 1.06 -5.41 -20.51
C TYR A 73 2.40 -5.68 -19.85
N TYR A 74 3.42 -4.95 -20.31
CA TYR A 74 4.71 -4.84 -19.64
C TYR A 74 4.90 -3.41 -19.18
N ASP A 75 5.52 -3.25 -18.02
CA ASP A 75 5.90 -1.96 -17.49
C ASP A 75 7.31 -1.96 -16.91
N TYR A 76 7.85 -0.76 -16.68
CA TYR A 76 9.07 -0.58 -15.92
C TYR A 76 8.95 0.60 -14.95
N ARG A 77 9.79 0.59 -13.95
CA ARG A 77 10.01 1.69 -13.03
C ARG A 77 11.50 1.90 -12.82
N VAL A 78 11.89 3.16 -12.81
CA VAL A 78 13.25 3.60 -12.48
C VAL A 78 13.17 4.52 -11.27
N ARG A 79 13.96 4.25 -10.25
CA ARG A 79 14.22 5.16 -9.12
C ARG A 79 15.71 5.41 -9.03
N LEU A 80 16.08 6.67 -8.83
CA LEU A 80 17.46 7.09 -8.58
C LEU A 80 17.46 7.94 -7.34
N SER A 81 18.32 7.61 -6.39
CA SER A 81 18.43 8.33 -5.13
C SER A 81 19.84 8.88 -4.89
N LEU A 82 19.89 10.00 -4.21
CA LEU A 82 21.10 10.62 -3.72
C LEU A 82 20.92 10.97 -2.24
N GLU A 83 21.79 10.42 -1.39
CA GLU A 83 21.90 10.80 0.00
C GLU A 83 23.18 11.61 0.21
N ALA A 84 23.08 12.79 0.83
CA ALA A 84 24.21 13.64 1.19
C ALA A 84 24.30 13.74 2.72
N LYS A 85 25.22 13.01 3.33
CA LYS A 85 25.55 13.10 4.75
C LYS A 85 26.61 14.16 4.96
N VAL A 86 26.17 15.38 5.30
CA VAL A 86 27.03 16.56 5.43
C VAL A 86 27.77 16.57 6.77
N SER A 87 27.15 16.02 7.80
CA SER A 87 27.73 15.84 9.14
C SER A 87 27.11 14.63 9.82
N PRO A 88 27.61 14.18 10.99
CA PRO A 88 26.94 13.10 11.75
C PRO A 88 25.46 13.38 12.05
N ASN A 89 25.06 14.64 12.07
CA ASN A 89 23.73 15.10 12.49
C ASN A 89 22.86 15.59 11.33
N THR A 90 23.42 15.82 10.13
CA THR A 90 22.69 16.46 9.03
C THR A 90 22.77 15.62 7.76
N THR A 91 21.61 15.25 7.25
CA THR A 91 21.43 14.46 6.02
C THR A 91 20.45 15.15 5.09
N GLY A 92 20.77 15.22 3.80
CA GLY A 92 19.85 15.57 2.73
C GLY A 92 19.61 14.34 1.85
N PHE A 93 18.42 14.23 1.29
CA PHE A 93 18.04 13.10 0.43
C PHE A 93 17.16 13.56 -0.71
N VAL A 94 17.41 13.04 -1.91
CA VAL A 94 16.55 13.21 -3.09
C VAL A 94 16.35 11.85 -3.76
N GLU A 95 15.13 11.53 -4.12
CA GLU A 95 14.79 10.36 -4.93
C GLU A 95 13.89 10.77 -6.09
N LEU A 96 14.35 10.49 -7.28
CA LEU A 96 13.62 10.66 -8.54
C LEU A 96 12.97 9.33 -8.91
N GLU A 97 11.78 9.40 -9.50
CA GLU A 97 11.02 8.23 -9.94
C GLU A 97 10.46 8.45 -11.34
N SER A 98 10.52 7.41 -12.20
CA SER A 98 9.83 7.42 -13.49
C SER A 98 8.32 7.30 -13.31
N GLY A 99 7.55 7.89 -14.24
CA GLY A 99 6.10 7.82 -14.22
C GLY A 99 5.43 9.11 -13.78
N THR A 100 4.18 9.02 -13.39
CA THR A 100 3.38 10.16 -12.92
C THR A 100 3.10 10.03 -11.43
N PHE A 101 2.59 11.08 -10.81
CA PHE A 101 2.16 11.07 -9.40
C PHE A 101 1.18 9.93 -9.05
N THR A 102 0.36 9.50 -10.00
CA THR A 102 -0.64 8.44 -9.82
C THR A 102 -0.18 7.06 -10.31
N ALA A 103 0.97 6.98 -11.01
CA ALA A 103 1.48 5.73 -11.57
C ALA A 103 2.99 5.80 -11.75
N ASP A 104 3.73 5.08 -10.90
CA ASP A 104 5.20 4.98 -10.93
C ASP A 104 5.74 4.12 -12.08
N ASN A 105 4.84 3.49 -12.83
CA ASN A 105 5.19 2.56 -13.89
C ASN A 105 4.99 3.19 -15.26
N VAL A 106 5.92 2.91 -16.17
CA VAL A 106 5.85 3.30 -17.58
C VAL A 106 5.54 2.06 -18.40
N THR A 107 4.37 2.05 -19.04
CA THR A 107 3.95 0.92 -19.88
C THR A 107 4.74 0.87 -21.18
N TRP A 108 5.19 -0.32 -21.59
CA TRP A 108 5.93 -0.50 -22.84
C TRP A 108 5.03 -0.22 -24.05
N GLY A 109 5.57 0.51 -25.02
CA GLY A 109 4.90 0.77 -26.29
C GLY A 109 3.70 1.72 -26.20
N SER A 110 3.36 2.24 -25.01
CA SER A 110 2.27 3.19 -24.83
C SER A 110 2.74 4.49 -24.17
N GLN A 111 2.17 5.59 -24.58
CA GLN A 111 2.19 6.84 -23.83
C GLN A 111 0.80 7.06 -23.26
N ASN A 112 0.68 7.40 -21.98
CA ASN A 112 -0.56 7.83 -21.33
C ASN A 112 -1.79 6.96 -21.63
N GLY A 113 -1.63 5.61 -21.70
CA GLY A 113 -2.74 4.69 -21.91
C GLY A 113 -3.34 4.66 -23.33
N GLY A 114 -2.79 5.40 -24.28
CA GLY A 114 -3.19 5.33 -25.68
C GLY A 114 -2.49 4.18 -26.42
N ALA A 115 -3.25 3.30 -27.08
CA ALA A 115 -2.70 2.33 -27.99
C ALA A 115 -2.04 3.06 -29.17
N ARG A 116 -0.72 2.92 -29.33
CA ARG A 116 -0.03 3.40 -30.53
C ARG A 116 -0.04 2.32 -31.56
N GLY A 117 -0.62 2.66 -32.70
CA GLY A 117 -0.53 1.82 -33.87
C GLY A 117 0.93 1.68 -34.35
N PHE A 118 1.19 0.63 -35.11
CA PHE A 118 2.47 0.31 -35.76
C PHE A 118 3.09 1.52 -36.54
N TYR A 119 2.28 2.50 -36.89
CA TYR A 119 2.69 3.65 -37.70
C TYR A 119 3.16 4.88 -36.90
N ASP A 120 3.11 4.84 -35.56
CA ASP A 120 3.49 5.98 -34.71
C ASP A 120 4.94 5.88 -34.20
N LEU A 121 5.86 5.60 -35.12
CA LEU A 121 7.30 5.45 -34.83
C LEU A 121 8.03 6.79 -34.55
N GLY A 122 7.37 7.90 -34.74
CA GLY A 122 7.98 9.24 -34.66
C GLY A 122 7.80 10.00 -33.37
N ASN A 123 6.95 9.54 -32.46
CA ASN A 123 6.72 10.23 -31.21
C ASN A 123 7.59 9.67 -30.09
N THR A 124 8.34 10.56 -29.47
CA THR A 124 9.19 10.27 -28.31
C THR A 124 8.37 9.62 -27.21
N LYS A 125 8.89 8.53 -26.65
CA LYS A 125 8.37 7.91 -25.43
C LYS A 125 8.67 8.86 -24.28
N GLU A 126 7.73 9.74 -23.97
CA GLU A 126 7.85 10.62 -22.82
C GLU A 126 7.53 9.81 -21.57
N SER A 127 8.52 9.54 -20.74
CA SER A 127 8.33 9.16 -19.36
C SER A 127 8.54 10.40 -18.50
N ASN A 128 7.55 10.78 -17.73
CA ASN A 128 7.74 11.83 -16.74
C ASN A 128 8.71 11.34 -15.66
N VAL A 129 9.48 12.26 -15.11
CA VAL A 129 10.29 12.05 -13.93
C VAL A 129 9.71 12.91 -12.82
N THR A 130 9.36 12.29 -11.73
CA THR A 130 8.77 12.96 -10.56
C THR A 130 9.74 12.91 -9.39
N ILE A 131 9.62 13.85 -8.48
CA ILE A 131 10.32 13.84 -7.20
C ILE A 131 9.47 13.03 -6.22
N ARG A 132 9.91 11.80 -5.91
CA ARG A 132 9.25 10.95 -4.93
C ARG A 132 9.60 11.34 -3.50
N GLN A 133 10.87 11.71 -3.26
CA GLN A 133 11.36 12.21 -1.98
C GLN A 133 12.32 13.37 -2.19
N ALA A 134 12.26 14.41 -1.36
CA ALA A 134 13.21 15.49 -1.27
C ALA A 134 13.13 16.10 0.12
N TRP A 135 14.09 15.76 1.00
CA TRP A 135 14.02 16.19 2.39
C TRP A 135 15.39 16.46 2.99
N ILE A 136 15.38 17.26 4.06
CA ILE A 136 16.53 17.53 4.93
C ILE A 136 16.17 17.03 6.33
N GLN A 137 17.08 16.34 6.97
CA GLN A 137 16.97 15.90 8.36
C GLN A 137 18.16 16.41 9.18
N TYR A 138 17.85 16.95 10.35
CA TYR A 138 18.81 17.18 11.42
C TYR A 138 18.40 16.33 12.63
N GLN A 139 19.40 15.68 13.25
CA GLN A 139 19.24 14.93 14.49
C GLN A 139 20.48 15.16 15.37
N GLY A 140 20.27 15.63 16.57
CA GLY A 140 21.35 15.93 17.52
C GLY A 140 20.94 15.73 18.97
N THR A 141 21.72 16.26 19.90
CA THR A 141 21.45 16.15 21.33
C THR A 141 20.34 17.10 21.81
N GLY A 142 19.74 17.89 20.93
CA GLY A 142 18.58 18.75 21.21
C GLY A 142 18.74 19.70 22.39
N LEU A 143 17.60 20.24 22.85
CA LEU A 143 17.52 21.00 24.09
C LEU A 143 17.62 20.06 25.31
N LEU A 144 18.34 20.48 26.32
CA LEU A 144 18.52 19.75 27.59
C LEU A 144 19.25 18.40 27.45
N GLY A 145 20.02 18.18 26.37
CA GLY A 145 20.79 16.94 26.17
C GLY A 145 19.96 15.72 25.74
N VAL A 146 18.67 15.88 25.50
CA VAL A 146 17.82 14.82 24.97
C VAL A 146 17.99 14.72 23.46
N PRO A 147 18.25 13.53 22.87
CA PRO A 147 18.29 13.37 21.43
C PRO A 147 16.99 13.85 20.78
N ALA A 148 17.11 14.75 19.82
CA ALA A 148 15.97 15.36 19.12
C ALA A 148 16.31 15.63 17.66
N GLY A 149 15.30 15.75 16.82
CA GLY A 149 15.51 16.03 15.41
C GLY A 149 14.28 16.62 14.72
N ILE A 150 14.55 17.05 13.50
CA ILE A 150 13.53 17.56 12.57
C ILE A 150 13.82 17.00 11.19
N LYS A 151 12.77 16.61 10.46
CA LYS A 151 12.81 16.21 9.06
C LYS A 151 11.79 17.03 8.29
N VAL A 152 12.22 17.69 7.24
CA VAL A 152 11.41 18.64 6.45
C VAL A 152 11.50 18.30 4.98
N GLY A 153 10.37 18.29 4.29
CA GLY A 153 10.27 18.07 2.85
C GLY A 153 9.42 16.87 2.49
N ARG A 154 9.45 16.48 1.21
CA ARG A 154 8.71 15.34 0.70
C ARG A 154 9.35 14.05 1.19
N GLN A 155 8.62 13.27 1.94
CA GLN A 155 9.11 12.08 2.64
C GLN A 155 8.05 10.99 2.70
N LEU A 156 8.48 9.73 2.79
CA LEU A 156 7.56 8.60 2.92
C LEU A 156 7.09 8.50 4.35
N LEU A 157 5.79 8.57 4.55
CA LEU A 157 5.17 8.47 5.87
C LEU A 157 4.26 7.25 5.94
N LYS A 158 4.30 6.58 7.10
CA LYS A 158 3.44 5.46 7.43
C LYS A 158 3.18 5.44 8.94
N LEU A 159 1.95 5.18 9.33
CA LEU A 159 1.58 4.97 10.73
C LEU A 159 1.23 3.51 10.96
N GLY A 160 1.83 2.90 11.97
CA GLY A 160 1.60 1.52 12.34
C GLY A 160 1.81 0.53 11.20
N TYR A 161 0.86 -0.37 11.03
CA TYR A 161 0.87 -1.34 9.92
C TYR A 161 0.27 -0.78 8.63
N GLY A 162 -0.08 0.51 8.60
CA GLY A 162 -0.56 1.20 7.40
C GLY A 162 -2.05 1.05 7.14
N ILE A 163 -2.83 0.62 8.14
CA ILE A 163 -4.28 0.47 7.96
C ILE A 163 -4.96 1.81 7.70
N PHE A 164 -4.56 2.85 8.45
CA PHE A 164 -5.08 4.19 8.27
C PHE A 164 -4.23 5.01 7.30
N TYR A 165 -2.90 5.00 7.48
CA TYR A 165 -1.98 5.88 6.79
C TYR A 165 -0.76 5.13 6.27
N ASP A 166 -0.63 5.04 4.93
CA ASP A 166 0.55 4.50 4.25
C ASP A 166 0.77 5.24 2.94
N HIS A 167 1.68 6.19 2.93
CA HIS A 167 2.08 6.98 1.76
C HIS A 167 3.51 6.66 1.31
N THR A 168 3.94 5.43 1.54
CA THR A 168 5.26 4.97 1.11
C THR A 168 5.39 4.83 -0.41
N TYR A 169 4.28 4.91 -1.13
CA TYR A 169 4.27 4.87 -2.58
C TYR A 169 4.70 6.21 -3.21
N PHE A 170 4.15 7.33 -2.79
CA PHE A 170 4.34 8.64 -3.45
C PHE A 170 4.91 9.74 -2.53
N GLY A 171 4.92 9.56 -1.22
CA GLY A 171 5.43 10.53 -0.24
C GLY A 171 4.56 11.76 -0.02
N ASP A 172 4.82 12.44 1.09
CA ASP A 172 4.11 13.63 1.55
C ASP A 172 5.05 14.80 1.78
N ASP A 173 4.57 16.01 1.50
CA ASP A 173 5.22 17.26 1.89
C ASP A 173 4.92 17.51 3.38
N ALA A 174 5.93 17.27 4.24
CA ALA A 174 5.73 17.22 5.68
C ALA A 174 6.89 17.82 6.47
N ILE A 175 6.54 18.25 7.70
CA ILE A 175 7.50 18.57 8.75
C ILE A 175 7.25 17.57 9.89
N VAL A 176 8.30 16.86 10.28
CA VAL A 176 8.26 15.93 11.41
C VAL A 176 9.32 16.38 12.42
N VAL A 177 8.89 16.65 13.66
CA VAL A 177 9.78 16.89 14.80
C VAL A 177 9.70 15.73 15.76
N PHE A 178 10.82 15.31 16.31
CA PHE A 178 10.86 14.17 17.22
C PHE A 178 11.88 14.34 18.33
N VAL A 179 11.62 13.69 19.46
CA VAL A 179 12.53 13.58 20.59
C VAL A 179 12.61 12.13 21.06
N GLN A 180 13.77 11.72 21.56
CA GLN A 180 14.02 10.39 22.12
C GLN A 180 14.43 10.52 23.60
N PRO A 181 13.46 10.65 24.53
CA PRO A 181 13.75 10.79 25.95
C PRO A 181 14.52 9.61 26.53
N MET A 182 14.34 8.44 25.95
CA MET A 182 15.09 7.22 26.19
C MET A 182 15.28 6.47 24.88
N LYS A 183 16.24 5.56 24.84
CA LYS A 183 16.62 4.79 23.63
C LYS A 183 15.43 4.08 22.98
N GLU A 184 14.52 3.59 23.80
CA GLU A 184 13.37 2.79 23.39
C GLU A 184 12.13 3.65 23.03
N LEU A 185 12.07 4.93 23.45
CA LEU A 185 10.89 5.79 23.29
C LEU A 185 11.15 6.93 22.32
N THR A 186 10.37 7.01 21.28
CA THR A 186 10.30 8.16 20.36
C THR A 186 8.95 8.85 20.51
N LEU A 187 8.98 10.16 20.74
CA LEU A 187 7.80 11.03 20.66
C LEU A 187 7.98 11.92 19.44
N ALA A 188 6.94 12.04 18.62
CA ALA A 188 6.97 12.86 17.42
C ALA A 188 5.70 13.69 17.27
N ALA A 189 5.84 14.83 16.61
CA ALA A 189 4.73 15.60 16.08
C ALA A 189 4.99 15.88 14.61
N PHE A 190 3.93 15.92 13.80
CA PHE A 190 4.04 16.14 12.38
C PHE A 190 2.93 17.03 11.84
N THR A 191 3.24 17.73 10.76
CA THR A 191 2.26 18.37 9.89
C THR A 191 2.52 17.94 8.44
N ILE A 192 1.45 17.73 7.70
CA ILE A 192 1.47 17.26 6.30
C ILE A 192 0.61 18.22 5.49
N LYS A 193 1.12 18.70 4.37
CA LYS A 193 0.37 19.46 3.39
C LYS A 193 0.04 18.57 2.20
N TRP A 194 -1.22 18.17 2.05
CA TRP A 194 -1.67 17.37 0.89
C TRP A 194 -2.05 18.23 -0.30
N SER A 195 -2.63 19.39 -0.03
CA SER A 195 -2.99 20.35 -1.06
C SER A 195 -2.85 21.76 -0.50
N GLU A 196 -2.14 22.59 -1.23
CA GLU A 196 -2.17 24.03 -1.09
C GLU A 196 -3.20 24.53 -2.09
N GLY A 197 -4.25 25.16 -1.60
CA GLY A 197 -5.25 25.79 -2.41
C GLY A 197 -4.74 27.10 -3.01
N ARG A 198 -5.58 28.10 -3.07
CA ARG A 198 -5.13 29.45 -3.44
C ARG A 198 -4.41 30.08 -2.26
N ARG A 199 -3.23 30.65 -2.50
CA ARG A 199 -2.38 31.26 -1.44
C ARG A 199 -3.06 32.39 -0.66
N ASP A 200 -4.14 32.95 -1.17
CA ASP A 200 -4.93 34.04 -0.58
C ASP A 200 -6.24 33.56 0.04
N LEU A 201 -6.50 32.25 0.05
CA LEU A 201 -7.71 31.65 0.63
C LEU A 201 -7.33 30.58 1.65
N ASN A 202 -8.27 30.30 2.54
CA ASN A 202 -8.17 29.20 3.50
C ASN A 202 -8.88 27.96 2.92
N ASP A 203 -8.29 27.40 1.84
CA ASP A 203 -8.82 26.27 1.06
C ASP A 203 -7.83 25.12 0.95
N ASP A 204 -7.04 24.93 2.01
CA ASP A 204 -5.98 23.93 2.10
C ASP A 204 -6.48 22.56 2.58
N SER A 205 -5.71 21.52 2.26
CA SER A 205 -5.83 20.21 2.90
C SER A 205 -4.58 19.89 3.69
N THR A 206 -4.72 19.86 5.02
CA THR A 206 -3.59 19.73 5.94
C THR A 206 -3.84 18.64 6.97
N GLY A 207 -2.82 17.84 7.25
CA GLY A 207 -2.80 16.88 8.34
C GLY A 207 -1.90 17.33 9.49
N TYR A 208 -2.29 17.00 10.70
CA TYR A 208 -1.51 17.19 11.91
C TYR A 208 -1.53 15.91 12.73
N GLY A 209 -0.48 15.62 13.45
CA GLY A 209 -0.51 14.48 14.37
C GLY A 209 0.60 14.47 15.38
N ILE A 210 0.39 13.65 16.39
CA ILE A 210 1.37 13.29 17.40
C ILE A 210 1.48 11.79 17.48
N LEU A 211 2.67 11.29 17.73
CA LEU A 211 2.99 9.87 17.80
C LEU A 211 3.86 9.61 19.03
N ALA A 212 3.57 8.54 19.75
CA ALA A 212 4.46 7.93 20.71
C ALA A 212 4.75 6.48 20.27
N ALA A 213 6.02 6.12 20.15
CA ALA A 213 6.45 4.77 19.77
C ALA A 213 7.50 4.25 20.74
N TYR A 214 7.23 3.10 21.33
CA TYR A 214 8.13 2.38 22.22
C TYR A 214 8.58 1.07 21.55
N ALA A 215 9.90 0.86 21.46
CA ALA A 215 10.52 -0.35 20.93
C ALA A 215 11.36 -1.02 22.02
N GLY A 216 10.75 -1.93 22.74
CA GLY A 216 11.40 -2.74 23.76
C GLY A 216 12.06 -4.00 23.20
N LYS A 217 12.71 -4.78 24.07
CA LYS A 217 13.29 -6.08 23.68
C LYS A 217 12.16 -7.09 23.45
N GLY A 218 11.92 -7.44 22.18
CA GLY A 218 10.92 -8.44 21.78
C GLY A 218 9.47 -7.93 21.83
N PHE A 219 9.24 -6.61 21.97
CA PHE A 219 7.92 -6.04 21.81
C PHE A 219 7.98 -4.57 21.37
N GLY A 220 6.95 -4.14 20.68
CA GLY A 220 6.73 -2.75 20.28
C GLY A 220 5.32 -2.31 20.64
N LEU A 221 5.18 -1.02 20.94
CA LEU A 221 3.90 -0.36 21.17
C LEU A 221 3.94 1.03 20.57
N SER A 222 2.91 1.42 19.81
CA SER A 222 2.79 2.81 19.35
C SER A 222 1.35 3.29 19.39
N ALA A 223 1.20 4.58 19.65
CA ALA A 223 -0.08 5.25 19.61
C ALA A 223 0.05 6.59 18.89
N ASP A 224 -0.94 6.96 18.09
CA ASP A 224 -1.01 8.29 17.49
C ASP A 224 -2.42 8.89 17.55
N ILE A 225 -2.43 10.18 17.43
CA ILE A 225 -3.63 11.00 17.19
C ILE A 225 -3.33 11.83 15.96
N SER A 226 -4.17 11.68 14.94
CA SER A 226 -4.07 12.43 13.68
C SER A 226 -5.32 13.24 13.45
N HIS A 227 -5.17 14.47 13.00
CA HIS A 227 -6.25 15.38 12.61
C HIS A 227 -6.07 15.79 11.15
N LEU A 228 -7.12 15.58 10.36
CA LEU A 228 -7.19 16.01 8.98
C LEU A 228 -8.15 17.18 8.89
N ASP A 229 -7.63 18.31 8.41
CA ASP A 229 -8.39 19.51 8.11
C ASP A 229 -8.41 19.70 6.59
N HIS A 230 -9.57 19.44 5.98
CA HIS A 230 -9.75 19.61 4.55
C HIS A 230 -10.77 20.72 4.35
N GLN A 231 -10.33 21.81 3.78
CA GLN A 231 -11.19 22.96 3.50
C GLN A 231 -11.58 22.97 2.03
N ASN A 232 -12.75 23.54 1.73
CA ASN A 232 -13.41 23.50 0.43
C ASN A 232 -12.49 23.92 -0.72
N ILE A 233 -11.96 22.97 -1.46
CA ILE A 233 -11.13 23.19 -2.64
C ILE A 233 -12.04 23.48 -3.85
N GLY A 234 -12.96 24.47 -3.72
CA GLY A 234 -13.93 24.78 -4.75
C GLY A 234 -13.37 25.28 -6.08
N ASN A 235 -12.06 25.48 -6.19
CA ASN A 235 -11.40 26.02 -7.38
C ASN A 235 -10.16 25.26 -7.86
N SER A 236 -9.86 24.09 -7.32
CA SER A 236 -8.62 23.37 -7.65
C SER A 236 -8.67 22.55 -8.95
N GLY A 237 -9.68 22.77 -9.81
CA GLY A 237 -9.80 22.04 -11.08
C GLY A 237 -10.33 20.61 -10.95
N TRP A 238 -10.62 20.13 -9.74
CA TRP A 238 -11.29 18.86 -9.51
C TRP A 238 -12.80 19.05 -9.57
N ALA A 239 -13.48 18.25 -10.34
CA ALA A 239 -14.93 18.37 -10.59
C ALA A 239 -15.72 17.93 -9.32
N GLY A 240 -15.88 18.84 -8.37
CA GLY A 240 -16.73 18.63 -7.19
C GLY A 240 -16.40 19.61 -6.07
N THR A 241 -17.43 20.22 -5.50
CA THR A 241 -17.33 20.99 -4.26
C THR A 241 -17.33 19.98 -3.12
N PHE A 242 -16.17 19.74 -2.50
CA PHE A 242 -16.11 18.93 -1.28
C PHE A 242 -16.44 19.80 -0.07
N PRO A 243 -17.22 19.31 0.89
CA PRO A 243 -17.47 20.04 2.12
C PRO A 243 -16.21 20.18 2.96
N ASP A 244 -16.15 21.22 3.80
CA ASP A 244 -15.12 21.29 4.83
C ASP A 244 -15.22 20.09 5.76
N ILE A 245 -14.08 19.42 5.98
CA ILE A 245 -14.01 18.19 6.76
C ILE A 245 -13.03 18.37 7.92
N HIS A 246 -13.49 18.13 9.12
CA HIS A 246 -12.67 18.00 10.32
C HIS A 246 -12.74 16.56 10.79
N PHE A 247 -11.62 15.86 10.68
CA PHE A 247 -11.55 14.44 10.90
C PHE A 247 -10.42 14.07 11.85
N TRP A 248 -10.70 13.21 12.80
CA TRP A 248 -9.73 12.69 13.76
C TRP A 248 -9.61 11.18 13.61
N ASN A 249 -8.38 10.70 13.68
CA ASN A 249 -8.06 9.29 13.76
C ASN A 249 -7.20 9.02 14.99
N PHE A 250 -7.49 7.96 15.72
CA PHE A 250 -6.78 7.49 16.90
C PHE A 250 -6.29 6.08 16.64
N GLY A 251 -4.98 5.87 16.63
CA GLY A 251 -4.35 4.60 16.37
C GLY A 251 -3.61 4.05 17.58
N LEU A 252 -3.75 2.74 17.80
CA LEU A 252 -2.99 1.99 18.81
C LEU A 252 -2.51 0.67 18.19
N ARG A 253 -1.20 0.42 18.24
CA ARG A 253 -0.59 -0.76 17.63
C ARG A 253 0.44 -1.36 18.54
N GLY A 254 0.61 -2.68 18.41
CA GLY A 254 1.65 -3.39 19.14
C GLY A 254 2.05 -4.69 18.47
N ASN A 255 3.24 -5.14 18.80
CA ASN A 255 3.74 -6.47 18.47
C ASN A 255 4.47 -7.09 19.67
N VAL A 256 4.48 -8.41 19.68
CA VAL A 256 5.33 -9.20 20.55
C VAL A 256 6.02 -10.25 19.69
N ASP A 257 7.35 -10.24 19.71
CA ASP A 257 8.18 -11.11 18.88
C ASP A 257 8.70 -12.29 19.70
N ASP A 258 8.77 -13.47 19.08
CA ASP A 258 9.30 -14.71 19.63
C ASP A 258 8.78 -14.99 21.04
N ILE A 259 7.46 -15.01 21.23
CA ILE A 259 6.77 -15.18 22.51
C ILE A 259 7.34 -16.40 23.25
N ALA A 260 7.92 -16.16 24.41
CA ALA A 260 8.58 -17.17 25.24
C ALA A 260 9.63 -18.01 24.49
N GLY A 261 10.24 -17.50 23.44
CA GLY A 261 11.23 -18.23 22.66
C GLY A 261 10.63 -19.35 21.79
N THR A 262 9.35 -19.31 21.48
CA THR A 262 8.64 -20.39 20.75
C THR A 262 8.68 -20.23 19.21
N GLY A 263 9.06 -19.08 18.71
CA GLY A 263 8.91 -18.70 17.29
C GLY A 263 7.56 -18.06 16.95
N LEU A 264 6.65 -17.95 17.93
CA LEU A 264 5.35 -17.30 17.76
C LEU A 264 5.51 -15.79 17.91
N ASN A 265 5.00 -15.04 16.93
CA ASN A 265 4.93 -13.59 16.94
C ASN A 265 3.47 -13.16 16.89
N PHE A 266 3.14 -12.07 17.55
CA PHE A 266 1.83 -11.44 17.53
C PHE A 266 1.94 -9.99 17.10
N LYS A 267 0.97 -9.50 16.33
CA LYS A 267 0.82 -8.08 15.99
C LYS A 267 -0.64 -7.69 16.02
N ALA A 268 -0.92 -6.44 16.36
CA ALA A 268 -2.26 -5.87 16.30
C ALA A 268 -2.21 -4.38 15.98
N ASP A 269 -3.25 -3.89 15.31
CA ASP A 269 -3.47 -2.48 14.98
C ASP A 269 -4.96 -2.18 15.12
N VAL A 270 -5.30 -1.10 15.83
CA VAL A 270 -6.69 -0.68 16.05
C VAL A 270 -6.80 0.83 15.80
N GLU A 271 -7.78 1.21 15.00
CA GLU A 271 -8.01 2.57 14.56
C GLU A 271 -9.45 2.98 14.85
N PHE A 272 -9.64 4.18 15.41
CA PHE A 272 -10.94 4.79 15.67
C PHE A 272 -11.03 6.17 15.06
N GLN A 273 -12.17 6.48 14.46
CA GLN A 273 -12.39 7.70 13.73
C GLN A 273 -13.58 8.49 14.24
N THR A 274 -13.42 9.81 14.29
CA THR A 274 -14.50 10.75 14.61
C THR A 274 -14.28 12.06 13.86
N GLY A 275 -15.31 12.87 13.79
CA GLY A 275 -15.25 14.16 13.10
C GLY A 275 -16.58 14.52 12.46
N LYS A 276 -16.57 15.56 11.64
CA LYS A 276 -17.76 16.04 10.95
C LYS A 276 -17.43 16.92 9.76
N THR A 277 -18.39 17.09 8.87
CA THR A 277 -18.40 18.15 7.86
C THR A 277 -18.97 19.44 8.47
N LYS A 278 -18.51 20.64 8.04
CA LYS A 278 -19.05 21.92 8.53
C LYS A 278 -20.13 22.52 7.63
N ASP A 279 -19.97 22.40 6.31
CA ASP A 279 -20.78 23.16 5.35
C ASP A 279 -22.03 22.44 4.87
N LEU A 280 -22.27 21.23 5.38
CA LEU A 280 -23.47 20.46 5.05
C LEU A 280 -24.54 20.61 6.11
N SER A 281 -25.79 20.72 5.66
CA SER A 281 -26.96 20.71 6.55
C SER A 281 -27.91 19.56 6.12
N PRO A 282 -28.04 18.49 6.93
CA PRO A 282 -27.38 18.25 8.22
C PRO A 282 -25.87 17.94 8.06
N GLU A 283 -25.08 18.27 9.10
CA GLU A 283 -23.65 17.84 9.17
C GLU A 283 -23.55 16.32 9.09
N ILE A 284 -22.56 15.82 8.33
CA ILE A 284 -22.21 14.39 8.30
C ILE A 284 -21.18 14.12 9.41
N LYS A 285 -21.46 13.14 10.27
CA LYS A 285 -20.58 12.74 11.39
C LYS A 285 -19.82 11.46 11.05
N PHE A 286 -18.50 11.47 11.16
CA PHE A 286 -17.63 10.32 10.95
C PHE A 286 -17.60 9.41 12.18
N ARG A 287 -17.69 8.08 11.98
CA ARG A 287 -17.72 7.06 13.05
C ARG A 287 -17.08 5.74 12.60
N GLY A 288 -16.01 5.82 11.81
CA GLY A 288 -15.30 4.66 11.30
C GLY A 288 -14.44 3.98 12.38
N PHE A 289 -14.18 2.69 12.20
CA PHE A 289 -13.15 1.95 12.92
C PHE A 289 -12.51 0.90 12.01
N ALA A 290 -11.26 0.54 12.32
CA ALA A 290 -10.61 -0.64 11.75
C ALA A 290 -9.81 -1.36 12.83
N ALA A 291 -9.60 -2.65 12.63
CA ALA A 291 -8.75 -3.47 13.48
C ALA A 291 -8.08 -4.57 12.66
N MET A 292 -6.85 -4.92 13.05
CA MET A 292 -6.11 -6.07 12.54
C MET A 292 -5.45 -6.79 13.71
N ALA A 293 -5.43 -8.12 13.65
CA ALA A 293 -4.63 -8.94 14.54
C ALA A 293 -4.01 -10.09 13.73
N GLY A 294 -2.74 -10.35 13.94
CA GLY A 294 -1.99 -11.39 13.22
C GLY A 294 -1.11 -12.21 14.15
N LEU A 295 -1.00 -13.49 13.83
CA LEU A 295 -0.10 -14.46 14.41
C LEU A 295 0.83 -14.98 13.30
N ASP A 296 2.13 -14.90 13.51
CA ASP A 296 3.14 -15.46 12.63
C ASP A 296 3.95 -16.50 13.44
N TYR A 297 3.96 -17.75 13.01
CA TYR A 297 4.74 -18.81 13.64
C TYR A 297 5.92 -19.21 12.76
N LYS A 298 7.14 -18.98 13.24
CA LYS A 298 8.38 -19.35 12.57
C LYS A 298 8.91 -20.67 13.18
N PHE A 299 8.92 -21.71 12.37
CA PHE A 299 9.49 -22.99 12.80
C PHE A 299 11.01 -22.87 12.97
N LYS A 300 11.54 -23.45 14.04
CA LYS A 300 12.99 -23.40 14.34
C LYS A 300 13.79 -24.47 13.61
N THR A 301 13.14 -25.57 13.24
CA THR A 301 13.78 -26.75 12.64
C THR A 301 13.65 -26.84 11.14
N VAL A 302 12.71 -26.11 10.57
CA VAL A 302 12.46 -26.05 9.11
C VAL A 302 12.27 -24.60 8.71
N PRO A 303 12.68 -24.20 7.50
CA PRO A 303 12.57 -22.84 7.02
C PRO A 303 11.12 -22.50 6.58
N LEU A 304 10.17 -22.75 7.46
CA LEU A 304 8.73 -22.55 7.27
C LEU A 304 8.22 -21.47 8.24
N SER A 305 7.42 -20.56 7.75
CA SER A 305 6.59 -19.67 8.56
C SER A 305 5.13 -19.81 8.20
N LEU A 306 4.24 -19.81 9.18
CA LEU A 306 2.79 -19.81 9.01
C LEU A 306 2.24 -18.50 9.52
N THR A 307 1.25 -17.97 8.83
CA THR A 307 0.54 -16.73 9.16
C THR A 307 -0.95 -16.99 9.30
N LEU A 308 -1.54 -16.48 10.36
CA LEU A 308 -2.98 -16.33 10.53
C LEU A 308 -3.26 -14.86 10.85
N GLU A 309 -4.07 -14.19 10.04
CA GLU A 309 -4.39 -12.77 10.23
C GLU A 309 -5.87 -12.52 10.00
N TYR A 310 -6.47 -11.73 10.87
CA TYR A 310 -7.80 -11.19 10.71
C TYR A 310 -7.74 -9.67 10.69
N ALA A 311 -8.48 -9.06 9.76
CA ALA A 311 -8.65 -7.63 9.75
C ALA A 311 -10.09 -7.26 9.38
N ILE A 312 -10.51 -6.07 9.85
CA ILE A 312 -11.84 -5.51 9.61
C ILE A 312 -11.77 -4.00 9.52
N GLY A 313 -12.43 -3.45 8.50
CA GLY A 313 -12.77 -2.02 8.42
C GLY A 313 -14.28 -1.85 8.40
N SER A 314 -14.78 -0.89 9.14
CA SER A 314 -16.22 -0.63 9.22
C SER A 314 -16.79 -0.14 7.89
N GLY A 315 -18.04 -0.50 7.63
CA GLY A 315 -18.86 -0.03 6.52
C GLY A 315 -20.04 0.79 7.01
N ASP A 316 -20.62 1.60 6.14
CA ASP A 316 -21.72 2.49 6.44
C ASP A 316 -23.07 1.76 6.51
N LYS A 317 -23.90 2.19 7.43
CA LYS A 317 -25.28 1.75 7.54
C LYS A 317 -26.20 2.82 6.96
N ALA A 318 -26.65 2.62 5.74
CA ALA A 318 -27.47 3.57 4.98
C ALA A 318 -28.66 4.19 5.74
N SER A 319 -29.13 3.54 6.81
CA SER A 319 -30.27 4.02 7.64
C SER A 319 -29.89 5.01 8.73
N THR A 320 -28.61 5.34 8.92
CA THR A 320 -28.16 6.21 10.03
C THR A 320 -28.19 7.71 9.72
N GLY A 321 -28.72 8.09 8.56
CA GLY A 321 -28.97 9.48 8.17
C GLY A 321 -27.68 10.27 7.98
N ASN A 322 -27.33 11.09 8.97
CA ASN A 322 -26.16 11.97 8.91
C ASN A 322 -24.88 11.39 9.54
N LYS A 323 -24.76 10.07 9.65
CA LYS A 323 -23.56 9.39 10.13
C LYS A 323 -22.92 8.64 8.97
N LEU A 324 -21.61 8.78 8.81
CA LEU A 324 -20.77 7.97 7.93
C LEU A 324 -19.94 7.04 8.81
N GLU A 325 -20.30 5.76 8.79
CA GLU A 325 -19.66 4.73 9.62
C GLU A 325 -18.55 3.98 8.87
N ASN A 326 -18.31 4.30 7.61
CA ASN A 326 -17.19 3.77 6.85
C ASN A 326 -15.86 4.11 7.50
N PHE A 327 -14.93 3.14 7.56
CA PHE A 327 -13.54 3.42 7.85
C PHE A 327 -12.92 4.16 6.66
N ILE A 328 -12.34 5.32 6.92
CA ILE A 328 -11.72 6.16 5.90
C ILE A 328 -10.20 6.02 6.04
N THR A 329 -9.54 5.61 4.96
CA THR A 329 -8.09 5.62 4.87
C THR A 329 -7.62 6.98 4.38
N ALA A 330 -6.51 7.47 4.90
CA ALA A 330 -5.89 8.67 4.36
C ALA A 330 -5.29 8.32 3.01
N LEU A 331 -5.93 8.76 1.93
CA LEU A 331 -5.59 8.55 0.52
C LEU A 331 -5.58 7.10 0.00
N GLY A 332 -5.73 6.09 0.83
CA GLY A 332 -6.14 4.71 0.57
C GLY A 332 -5.41 3.85 -0.47
N GLN A 333 -4.41 4.35 -1.15
CA GLN A 333 -3.85 3.69 -2.34
C GLN A 333 -2.81 2.61 -2.06
N GLU A 334 -2.27 2.54 -0.84
CA GLU A 334 -1.10 1.70 -0.54
C GLU A 334 -1.43 0.41 0.20
N GLN A 335 -2.69 0.19 0.56
CA GLN A 335 -3.09 -0.94 1.39
C GLN A 335 -3.40 -2.16 0.53
N HIS A 336 -2.36 -2.93 0.25
CA HIS A 336 -2.44 -4.14 -0.55
C HIS A 336 -2.36 -5.37 0.37
N TYR A 337 -3.49 -6.00 0.66
CA TYR A 337 -3.55 -7.23 1.48
C TYR A 337 -3.87 -8.48 0.66
N THR A 338 -4.46 -8.35 -0.53
CA THR A 338 -4.69 -9.42 -1.51
C THR A 338 -4.04 -9.07 -2.85
N PHE A 339 -4.08 -9.96 -3.83
CA PHE A 339 -3.53 -9.68 -5.15
C PHE A 339 -4.60 -9.42 -6.23
N VAL A 340 -5.75 -10.09 -6.17
CA VAL A 340 -6.81 -9.98 -7.20
C VAL A 340 -7.99 -9.15 -6.71
N TYR A 341 -8.48 -9.39 -5.50
CA TYR A 341 -9.62 -8.65 -4.93
C TYR A 341 -9.40 -7.14 -4.92
N GLU A 342 -8.16 -6.66 -4.80
CA GLU A 342 -7.84 -5.23 -4.82
C GLU A 342 -8.29 -4.50 -6.09
N PHE A 343 -8.36 -5.18 -7.22
CA PHE A 343 -8.91 -4.65 -8.47
C PHE A 343 -10.44 -4.55 -8.44
N LEU A 344 -11.09 -5.27 -7.54
CA LEU A 344 -12.53 -5.48 -7.48
C LEU A 344 -13.18 -4.88 -6.22
N THR A 345 -12.44 -4.08 -5.45
CA THR A 345 -12.95 -3.48 -4.21
C THR A 345 -14.22 -2.66 -4.45
N PRO A 346 -15.19 -2.71 -3.51
CA PRO A 346 -16.45 -2.00 -3.66
C PRO A 346 -16.26 -0.48 -3.75
N SER A 347 -16.86 0.16 -4.75
CA SER A 347 -16.82 1.61 -4.92
C SER A 347 -17.56 2.38 -3.81
N ALA A 348 -18.37 1.72 -2.99
CA ALA A 348 -19.15 2.34 -1.91
C ALA A 348 -18.29 3.01 -0.81
N CYS A 349 -17.00 2.74 -0.81
CA CYS A 349 -16.04 3.37 0.09
C CYS A 349 -15.18 4.42 -0.61
N SER A 350 -15.39 4.66 -1.92
CA SER A 350 -14.67 5.67 -2.68
C SER A 350 -14.90 7.04 -2.05
N GLY A 351 -13.85 7.50 -1.41
CA GLY A 351 -13.90 8.43 -0.34
C GLY A 351 -14.33 9.83 -0.67
N LEU A 352 -14.66 10.46 0.38
CA LEU A 352 -14.73 11.90 0.57
C LEU A 352 -13.43 12.65 0.18
N PHE A 353 -12.29 11.97 0.02
CA PHE A 353 -11.02 12.65 -0.13
C PHE A 353 -10.41 12.59 -1.54
N TYR A 354 -10.66 11.55 -2.32
CA TYR A 354 -10.16 11.46 -3.72
C TYR A 354 -10.86 10.29 -4.41
N GLY A 355 -11.75 10.50 -5.35
CA GLY A 355 -12.59 9.56 -6.09
C GLY A 355 -11.97 8.31 -6.69
N ASN A 356 -11.03 7.67 -6.00
CA ASN A 356 -10.36 6.46 -6.42
C ASN A 356 -10.96 5.23 -5.73
N ASN A 357 -11.16 4.18 -6.52
CA ASN A 357 -11.79 2.92 -6.12
C ASN A 357 -10.93 2.07 -5.15
N ARG A 358 -9.77 2.56 -4.70
CA ARG A 358 -8.88 1.84 -3.80
C ARG A 358 -8.98 2.42 -2.41
N THR A 359 -9.76 1.79 -1.57
CA THR A 359 -10.18 2.31 -0.27
C THR A 359 -9.60 1.52 0.90
N GLY A 360 -8.54 0.75 0.64
CA GLY A 360 -7.92 -0.08 1.66
C GLY A 360 -8.93 -1.06 2.26
N ILE A 361 -8.97 -1.14 3.59
CA ILE A 361 -9.84 -2.08 4.32
C ILE A 361 -11.28 -1.57 4.53
N CYS A 362 -11.66 -0.43 3.96
CA CYS A 362 -13.01 0.13 4.12
C CYS A 362 -14.09 -0.91 3.79
N ASN A 363 -15.07 -1.03 4.67
CA ASN A 363 -16.18 -2.00 4.57
C ASN A 363 -15.74 -3.43 4.25
N THR A 364 -14.50 -3.80 4.55
CA THR A 364 -13.94 -5.13 4.25
C THR A 364 -13.48 -5.80 5.53
N GLN A 365 -13.69 -7.10 5.61
CA GLN A 365 -13.08 -7.96 6.60
C GLN A 365 -12.54 -9.21 5.91
N TYR A 366 -11.38 -9.69 6.39
CA TYR A 366 -10.79 -10.90 5.86
C TYR A 366 -10.16 -11.77 6.95
N VAL A 367 -10.12 -13.06 6.68
CA VAL A 367 -9.21 -14.01 7.34
C VAL A 367 -8.20 -14.43 6.31
N LYS A 368 -6.91 -14.21 6.61
CA LYS A 368 -5.77 -14.68 5.83
C LYS A 368 -5.13 -15.85 6.54
N PHE A 369 -4.86 -16.92 5.82
CA PHE A 369 -4.12 -18.06 6.32
C PHE A 369 -3.17 -18.57 5.24
N GLY A 370 -1.97 -18.95 5.65
CA GLY A 370 -0.99 -19.50 4.73
C GLY A 370 0.41 -19.44 5.30
N GLY A 371 1.40 -19.35 4.44
CA GLY A 371 2.78 -19.29 4.90
C GLY A 371 3.80 -19.13 3.80
N ALA A 372 5.05 -19.08 4.23
CA ALA A 372 6.21 -18.96 3.39
C ALA A 372 7.23 -20.05 3.72
N TYR A 373 7.86 -20.59 2.69
CA TYR A 373 8.89 -21.60 2.79
C TYR A 373 10.14 -21.18 2.01
N ASP A 374 11.27 -21.11 2.70
CA ASP A 374 12.56 -20.87 2.06
C ASP A 374 13.10 -22.20 1.53
N ILE A 375 12.87 -22.46 0.24
CA ILE A 375 13.29 -23.69 -0.45
C ILE A 375 14.82 -23.79 -0.45
N THR A 376 15.47 -22.65 -0.69
CA THR A 376 16.91 -22.45 -0.51
C THR A 376 17.16 -21.07 0.10
N LYS A 377 18.41 -20.73 0.37
CA LYS A 377 18.79 -19.36 0.82
C LYS A 377 18.42 -18.27 -0.20
N ASP A 378 18.23 -18.62 -1.46
CA ASP A 378 17.97 -17.69 -2.55
C ASP A 378 16.58 -17.88 -3.19
N LEU A 379 15.84 -18.95 -2.84
CA LEU A 379 14.53 -19.26 -3.41
C LEU A 379 13.48 -19.42 -2.31
N LYS A 380 12.45 -18.57 -2.36
CA LYS A 380 11.32 -18.53 -1.41
C LYS A 380 10.00 -18.75 -2.13
N ALA A 381 9.12 -19.55 -1.57
CA ALA A 381 7.75 -19.71 -2.00
C ALA A 381 6.77 -19.27 -0.92
N GLU A 382 5.67 -18.65 -1.32
CA GLU A 382 4.62 -18.13 -0.44
C GLU A 382 3.26 -18.55 -1.00
N LEU A 383 2.35 -18.95 -0.11
CA LEU A 383 0.99 -19.33 -0.46
C LEU A 383 0.04 -18.86 0.65
N TYR A 384 -0.98 -18.08 0.26
CA TYR A 384 -1.97 -17.54 1.17
C TYR A 384 -3.38 -17.74 0.61
N GLY A 385 -4.31 -18.10 1.50
CA GLY A 385 -5.73 -18.12 1.23
C GLY A 385 -6.43 -17.01 2.01
N TYR A 386 -7.47 -16.44 1.43
CA TYR A 386 -8.26 -15.37 2.02
C TYR A 386 -9.74 -15.73 1.96
N TRP A 387 -10.42 -15.55 3.08
CA TRP A 387 -11.86 -15.46 3.14
C TRP A 387 -12.26 -14.00 3.31
N LEU A 388 -13.07 -13.48 2.40
CA LEU A 388 -13.36 -12.07 2.25
C LEU A 388 -14.85 -11.82 2.45
N ARG A 389 -15.18 -10.81 3.25
CA ARG A 389 -16.55 -10.35 3.47
C ARG A 389 -16.60 -8.84 3.60
N THR A 390 -17.78 -8.26 3.38
CA THR A 390 -18.06 -6.88 3.79
C THR A 390 -18.55 -6.83 5.23
N HIS A 391 -18.26 -5.73 5.93
CA HIS A 391 -18.85 -5.43 7.23
C HIS A 391 -20.36 -5.16 7.09
N ARG A 392 -20.74 -4.37 6.10
CA ARG A 392 -22.15 -4.08 5.72
C ARG A 392 -22.43 -4.61 4.32
N ALA A 393 -23.58 -5.22 4.16
CA ALA A 393 -23.98 -5.78 2.87
C ALA A 393 -23.98 -4.73 1.75
N VAL A 394 -23.47 -5.12 0.59
CA VAL A 394 -23.39 -4.29 -0.62
C VAL A 394 -23.78 -5.08 -1.86
N ALA A 395 -24.20 -4.39 -2.90
CA ALA A 395 -24.39 -4.95 -4.23
C ALA A 395 -23.37 -4.27 -5.16
N ILE A 396 -22.31 -4.97 -5.55
CA ILE A 396 -21.15 -4.38 -6.19
C ILE A 396 -21.39 -4.17 -7.69
N ASN A 397 -21.86 -5.18 -8.39
CA ASN A 397 -22.06 -5.13 -9.84
C ASN A 397 -23.33 -4.37 -10.27
N SER A 398 -24.32 -4.27 -9.39
CA SER A 398 -25.57 -3.58 -9.71
C SER A 398 -26.29 -3.13 -8.46
N SER A 399 -26.67 -1.86 -8.40
CA SER A 399 -27.55 -1.31 -7.35
C SER A 399 -28.93 -1.96 -7.30
N SER A 400 -29.31 -2.73 -8.32
CA SER A 400 -30.58 -3.47 -8.38
C SER A 400 -30.44 -4.92 -7.90
N ALA A 401 -29.24 -5.41 -7.61
CA ALA A 401 -29.02 -6.72 -7.01
C ALA A 401 -29.30 -6.68 -5.50
N THR A 402 -29.64 -7.83 -4.92
CA THR A 402 -29.79 -7.93 -3.46
C THR A 402 -28.44 -7.77 -2.80
N PRO A 403 -28.28 -6.80 -1.86
CA PRO A 403 -27.03 -6.64 -1.14
C PRO A 403 -26.67 -7.87 -0.33
N ASP A 404 -25.41 -8.30 -0.40
CA ASP A 404 -24.87 -9.41 0.38
C ASP A 404 -23.53 -9.02 1.04
N LYS A 405 -23.07 -9.83 1.98
CA LYS A 405 -21.79 -9.65 2.67
C LYS A 405 -20.68 -10.54 2.11
N ASP A 406 -21.01 -11.56 1.36
CA ASP A 406 -20.04 -12.51 0.84
C ASP A 406 -19.29 -11.91 -0.35
N LEU A 407 -18.03 -11.54 -0.12
CA LEU A 407 -17.12 -11.10 -1.18
C LEU A 407 -16.47 -12.28 -1.89
N GLY A 408 -16.30 -13.41 -1.19
CA GLY A 408 -15.75 -14.62 -1.79
C GLY A 408 -14.44 -15.08 -1.18
N TRP A 409 -13.66 -15.81 -1.99
CA TRP A 409 -12.39 -16.42 -1.61
C TRP A 409 -11.29 -16.07 -2.59
N GLU A 410 -10.07 -15.92 -2.08
CA GLU A 410 -8.89 -15.72 -2.92
C GLU A 410 -7.77 -16.63 -2.46
N VAL A 411 -6.97 -17.08 -3.42
CA VAL A 411 -5.70 -17.77 -3.16
C VAL A 411 -4.61 -17.08 -3.95
N ASP A 412 -3.56 -16.67 -3.24
CA ASP A 412 -2.39 -16.01 -3.79
C ASP A 412 -1.14 -16.86 -3.59
N ALA A 413 -0.32 -16.92 -4.62
CA ALA A 413 0.97 -17.60 -4.58
C ALA A 413 2.07 -16.69 -5.13
N LYS A 414 3.26 -16.77 -4.52
CA LYS A 414 4.43 -16.02 -4.96
C LYS A 414 5.69 -16.89 -4.85
N VAL A 415 6.53 -16.81 -5.85
CA VAL A 415 7.89 -17.35 -5.81
C VAL A 415 8.87 -16.21 -6.05
N THR A 416 9.87 -16.12 -5.19
CA THR A 416 10.93 -15.10 -5.28
C THR A 416 12.28 -15.81 -5.37
N TYR A 417 13.06 -15.44 -6.36
CA TYR A 417 14.41 -15.93 -6.57
C TYR A 417 15.43 -14.79 -6.57
N LYS A 418 16.36 -14.85 -5.64
CA LYS A 418 17.50 -13.94 -5.58
C LYS A 418 18.58 -14.45 -6.51
N ILE A 419 18.67 -13.82 -7.69
CA ILE A 419 19.62 -14.22 -8.73
C ILE A 419 21.05 -13.86 -8.33
N ASP A 420 21.23 -12.64 -7.79
CA ASP A 420 22.52 -12.10 -7.36
C ASP A 420 22.31 -10.99 -6.31
N LYS A 421 23.39 -10.41 -5.81
CA LYS A 421 23.33 -9.25 -4.91
C LYS A 421 22.55 -8.11 -5.59
N GLY A 422 21.46 -7.70 -4.96
CA GLY A 422 20.57 -6.65 -5.47
C GLY A 422 19.66 -7.09 -6.62
N LEU A 423 19.89 -8.23 -7.29
CA LEU A 423 19.09 -8.69 -8.42
C LEU A 423 18.13 -9.80 -8.01
N THR A 424 16.83 -9.55 -8.16
CA THR A 424 15.77 -10.47 -7.77
C THR A 424 14.79 -10.67 -8.91
N TYR A 425 14.36 -11.90 -9.15
CA TYR A 425 13.23 -12.24 -9.99
C TYR A 425 12.08 -12.77 -9.13
N TRP A 426 10.84 -12.47 -9.51
CA TRP A 426 9.67 -13.06 -8.88
C TRP A 426 8.57 -13.34 -9.88
N ILE A 427 7.71 -14.27 -9.52
CA ILE A 427 6.41 -14.51 -10.15
C ILE A 427 5.39 -14.61 -9.03
N GLU A 428 4.25 -13.95 -9.21
CA GLU A 428 3.11 -14.01 -8.30
C GLU A 428 1.82 -14.14 -9.09
N GLY A 429 0.85 -14.79 -8.52
CA GLY A 429 -0.45 -14.93 -9.12
C GLY A 429 -1.53 -15.16 -8.07
N GLY A 430 -2.75 -14.74 -8.40
CA GLY A 430 -3.92 -14.91 -7.56
C GLY A 430 -5.12 -15.37 -8.36
N TYR A 431 -6.03 -16.04 -7.67
CA TYR A 431 -7.30 -16.47 -8.21
C TYR A 431 -8.40 -16.17 -7.20
N PHE A 432 -9.39 -15.40 -7.64
CA PHE A 432 -10.50 -14.93 -6.84
C PHE A 432 -11.81 -15.54 -7.31
N TRP A 433 -12.55 -16.12 -6.39
CA TRP A 433 -13.92 -16.62 -6.58
C TRP A 433 -14.87 -15.61 -5.97
N PRO A 434 -15.55 -14.77 -6.79
CA PRO A 434 -16.50 -13.79 -6.28
C PRO A 434 -17.70 -14.46 -5.56
N GLY A 435 -18.07 -13.87 -4.43
CA GLY A 435 -19.26 -14.27 -3.67
C GLY A 435 -20.51 -13.52 -4.09
N ASP A 436 -21.59 -13.69 -3.31
CA ASP A 436 -22.93 -13.19 -3.62
C ASP A 436 -23.03 -11.66 -3.72
N ALA A 437 -22.11 -10.90 -3.09
CA ALA A 437 -22.05 -9.45 -3.24
C ALA A 437 -21.73 -8.99 -4.67
N TYR A 438 -21.16 -9.87 -5.51
CA TYR A 438 -20.83 -9.61 -6.91
C TYR A 438 -21.87 -10.12 -7.89
N LYS A 439 -23.01 -10.65 -7.44
CA LYS A 439 -24.07 -11.11 -8.35
C LYS A 439 -24.48 -10.04 -9.34
N LEU A 440 -24.68 -10.47 -10.57
CA LEU A 440 -25.12 -9.62 -11.67
C LEU A 440 -26.60 -9.25 -11.50
N ARG A 441 -27.04 -8.23 -12.23
CA ARG A 441 -28.46 -7.82 -12.23
C ARG A 441 -29.42 -8.96 -12.60
N SER A 442 -28.98 -9.90 -13.41
CA SER A 442 -29.72 -11.10 -13.80
C SER A 442 -29.87 -12.13 -12.69
N GLY A 443 -29.20 -11.95 -11.55
CA GLY A 443 -29.10 -12.93 -10.46
C GLY A 443 -28.06 -14.02 -10.71
N LYS A 444 -27.32 -13.97 -11.83
CA LYS A 444 -26.20 -14.89 -12.09
C LYS A 444 -24.99 -14.54 -11.24
N ASP A 445 -24.18 -15.55 -10.95
CA ASP A 445 -22.89 -15.38 -10.32
C ASP A 445 -21.93 -14.60 -11.25
N ALA A 446 -21.05 -13.78 -10.67
CA ALA A 446 -19.97 -13.17 -11.43
C ALA A 446 -18.93 -14.21 -11.84
N ASP A 447 -18.25 -13.94 -12.95
CA ASP A 447 -17.13 -14.78 -13.39
C ASP A 447 -15.94 -14.69 -12.41
N ASP A 448 -15.24 -15.80 -12.25
CA ASP A 448 -14.00 -15.84 -11.49
C ASP A 448 -12.95 -14.89 -12.11
N ALA A 449 -12.17 -14.24 -11.24
CA ALA A 449 -11.11 -13.32 -11.63
C ALA A 449 -9.73 -13.92 -11.31
N TRP A 450 -8.73 -13.57 -12.11
CA TRP A 450 -7.37 -13.98 -11.83
C TRP A 450 -6.36 -12.99 -12.41
N ALA A 451 -5.18 -12.96 -11.81
CA ALA A 451 -4.05 -12.21 -12.33
C ALA A 451 -2.75 -12.97 -12.10
N VAL A 452 -1.79 -12.76 -13.00
CA VAL A 452 -0.40 -13.21 -12.86
C VAL A 452 0.51 -12.03 -13.16
N ARG A 453 1.53 -11.87 -12.35
CA ARG A 453 2.56 -10.85 -12.54
C ARG A 453 3.93 -11.48 -12.32
N HIS A 454 4.87 -11.14 -13.14
CA HIS A 454 6.27 -11.49 -12.93
C HIS A 454 7.16 -10.26 -13.10
N GLY A 455 8.34 -10.30 -12.54
CA GLY A 455 9.24 -9.18 -12.70
C GLY A 455 10.67 -9.48 -12.30
N ILE A 456 11.56 -8.62 -12.77
CA ILE A 456 12.95 -8.57 -12.38
C ILE A 456 13.27 -7.19 -11.83
N GLN A 457 13.99 -7.14 -10.73
CA GLN A 457 14.35 -5.91 -10.03
C GLN A 457 15.80 -5.91 -9.63
N LEU A 458 16.49 -4.83 -9.97
CA LEU A 458 17.84 -4.53 -9.52
C LEU A 458 17.82 -3.36 -8.54
N LYS A 459 18.39 -3.55 -7.35
CA LYS A 459 18.64 -2.49 -6.36
C LYS A 459 20.14 -2.36 -6.12
N PHE A 460 20.64 -1.13 -6.13
CA PHE A 460 22.05 -0.83 -5.91
C PHE A 460 22.25 0.45 -5.12
#